data_7b7b7c644818fa106adbab171b050777
#
_entry.id   7b7b7c644818fa106adbab171b050777
#
_cell.length_a   1.000
_cell.length_b   1.000
_cell.length_c   1.000
_cell.angle_alpha   90.00
_cell.angle_beta   90.00
_cell.angle_gamma   90.00
#
_symmetry.space_group_name_H-M   'P 1'
#
loop_
_entity.id
_entity.type
_entity.pdbx_description
1 polymer ?
#
loop_
_entity_poly.entity_id
_entity_poly.type
_entity_poly.pdbx_seq_one_letter_code
_entity_poly.pdbx_strand_id
1 'polypeptide(L)'
;MTKSGWFDSEAFYSALDAGRQARSLNWKQVAAQTGVSASTLTRMAQGKRPDVDGLAALAAWSGLNADDYVRGAGRRPESEPLAKITTYLRSDRNLSPEAASALDEVIKATYERLRRKD
;
A
#
# COMPACT_ATOMS: atom_id res chain seq x y z
N MET A 1 -15.50 21.48 11.66
CA MET A 1 -14.21 21.62 11.03
C MET A 1 -13.75 20.33 10.39
N THR A 2 -13.33 20.41 9.19
CA THR A 2 -12.89 19.21 8.50
C THR A 2 -11.49 18.85 8.90
N LYS A 3 -11.31 17.64 9.27
CA LYS A 3 -10.03 17.13 9.63
C LYS A 3 -9.23 16.79 8.39
N SER A 4 -8.01 17.24 8.31
CA SER A 4 -7.15 16.77 7.24
C SER A 4 -6.84 15.30 7.49
N GLY A 5 -6.38 14.60 6.53
CA GLY A 5 -6.18 13.18 6.65
C GLY A 5 -5.25 12.77 7.78
N TRP A 6 -5.35 11.56 8.20
CA TRP A 6 -4.47 10.97 9.19
C TRP A 6 -4.10 9.57 8.75
N PHE A 7 -2.97 9.12 9.22
CA PHE A 7 -2.46 7.81 8.86
C PHE A 7 -2.97 6.75 9.85
N ASP A 8 -3.56 5.69 9.30
CA ASP A 8 -4.11 4.61 10.10
C ASP A 8 -2.99 3.61 10.44
N SER A 9 -2.27 3.89 11.51
CA SER A 9 -1.12 3.09 11.91
C SER A 9 -1.50 1.68 12.29
N GLU A 10 -2.67 1.50 12.91
CA GLU A 10 -3.10 0.17 13.33
C GLU A 10 -3.40 -0.71 12.12
N ALA A 11 -4.08 -0.18 11.12
CA ALA A 11 -4.36 -0.95 9.91
C ALA A 11 -3.07 -1.27 9.15
N PHE A 12 -2.16 -0.31 9.08
CA PHE A 12 -0.87 -0.54 8.44
C PHE A 12 -0.07 -1.59 9.20
N TYR A 13 -0.07 -1.53 10.52
CA TYR A 13 0.62 -2.52 11.35
C TYR A 13 0.04 -3.92 11.13
N SER A 14 -1.29 -4.04 11.05
CA SER A 14 -1.93 -5.33 10.77
C SER A 14 -1.49 -5.91 9.44
N ALA A 15 -1.38 -5.07 8.41
CA ALA A 15 -0.91 -5.52 7.11
C ALA A 15 0.56 -5.92 7.15
N LEU A 16 1.37 -5.17 7.90
CA LEU A 16 2.78 -5.55 8.11
C LEU A 16 2.89 -6.90 8.81
N ASP A 17 2.01 -7.13 9.79
CA ASP A 17 2.01 -8.38 10.54
C ASP A 17 1.69 -9.56 9.63
N ALA A 18 0.74 -9.39 8.73
CA ALA A 18 0.43 -10.43 7.75
C ALA A 18 1.64 -10.71 6.85
N GLY A 19 2.33 -9.68 6.41
CA GLY A 19 3.55 -9.85 5.61
C GLY A 19 4.67 -10.51 6.39
N ARG A 20 4.80 -10.16 7.66
CA ARG A 20 5.79 -10.78 8.55
C ARG A 20 5.51 -12.28 8.69
N GLN A 21 4.27 -12.63 8.94
CA GLN A 21 3.89 -14.04 9.10
C GLN A 21 4.12 -14.82 7.82
N ALA A 22 3.80 -14.24 6.69
CA ALA A 22 4.01 -14.89 5.39
C ALA A 22 5.48 -15.16 5.13
N ARG A 23 6.38 -14.37 5.72
CA ARG A 23 7.84 -14.55 5.59
C ARG A 23 8.44 -15.35 6.73
N SER A 24 7.61 -15.81 7.66
CA SER A 24 8.04 -16.56 8.83
C SER A 24 9.08 -15.82 9.66
N LEU A 25 8.84 -14.52 9.86
CA LEU A 25 9.76 -13.66 10.60
C LEU A 25 9.13 -13.24 11.92
N ASN A 26 9.98 -12.97 12.92
CA ASN A 26 9.50 -12.30 14.13
C ASN A 26 9.76 -10.81 14.02
N TRP A 27 9.20 -10.04 14.95
CA TRP A 27 9.32 -8.58 14.87
C TRP A 27 10.76 -8.08 15.06
N LYS A 28 11.56 -8.82 15.80
CA LYS A 28 12.97 -8.48 15.94
C LYS A 28 13.69 -8.57 14.60
N GLN A 29 13.36 -9.58 13.81
CA GLN A 29 13.94 -9.73 12.48
C GLN A 29 13.45 -8.64 11.53
N VAL A 30 12.18 -8.28 11.64
CA VAL A 30 11.64 -7.16 10.84
C VAL A 30 12.37 -5.87 11.19
N ALA A 31 12.58 -5.61 12.48
CA ALA A 31 13.34 -4.43 12.90
C ALA A 31 14.75 -4.44 12.31
N ALA A 32 15.40 -5.58 12.33
CA ALA A 32 16.76 -5.69 11.77
C ALA A 32 16.77 -5.44 10.27
N GLN A 33 15.78 -5.96 9.56
CA GLN A 33 15.73 -5.83 8.10
C GLN A 33 15.35 -4.44 7.63
N THR A 34 14.53 -3.75 8.40
CA THR A 34 14.01 -2.44 8.00
C THR A 34 14.80 -1.28 8.59
N GLY A 35 15.53 -1.52 9.68
CA GLY A 35 16.16 -0.45 10.42
C GLY A 35 15.20 0.31 11.32
N VAL A 36 13.95 -0.13 11.41
CA VAL A 36 12.96 0.50 12.28
C VAL A 36 13.01 -0.19 13.65
N SER A 37 13.09 0.59 14.72
CA SER A 37 13.27 0.02 16.05
C SER A 37 12.04 -0.76 16.51
N ALA A 38 12.29 -1.73 17.35
CA ALA A 38 11.21 -2.51 17.95
C ALA A 38 10.25 -1.62 18.73
N SER A 39 10.75 -0.57 19.38
CA SER A 39 9.87 0.36 20.10
C SER A 39 8.92 1.09 19.15
N THR A 40 9.40 1.48 17.98
CA THR A 40 8.55 2.12 16.98
C THR A 40 7.45 1.16 16.53
N LEU A 41 7.81 -0.10 16.27
CA LEU A 41 6.83 -1.09 15.86
C LEU A 41 5.78 -1.32 16.94
N THR A 42 6.20 -1.38 18.20
CA THR A 42 5.29 -1.55 19.31
C THR A 42 4.32 -0.36 19.41
N ARG A 43 4.84 0.85 19.22
CA ARG A 43 3.99 2.05 19.29
C ARG A 43 2.99 2.08 18.14
N MET A 44 3.38 1.60 16.96
CA MET A 44 2.46 1.52 15.83
C MET A 44 1.31 0.57 16.14
N ALA A 45 1.58 -0.53 16.83
CA ALA A 45 0.53 -1.44 17.23
C ALA A 45 -0.47 -0.76 18.17
N GLN A 46 -0.04 0.29 18.84
CA GLN A 46 -0.90 1.08 19.74
C GLN A 46 -1.53 2.28 19.04
N GLY A 47 -1.39 2.39 17.72
CA GLY A 47 -1.98 3.48 16.96
C GLY A 47 -1.11 4.71 16.81
N LYS A 48 0.13 4.69 17.30
CA LYS A 48 1.05 5.81 17.12
C LYS A 48 1.65 5.79 15.73
N ARG A 49 1.87 6.97 15.18
CA ARG A 49 2.41 7.06 13.82
C ARG A 49 3.93 6.94 13.84
N PRO A 50 4.51 6.23 12.85
CA PRO A 50 5.96 6.23 12.67
C PRO A 50 6.40 7.56 12.06
N ASP A 51 7.69 7.85 12.13
CA ASP A 51 8.21 9.00 11.39
C ASP A 51 8.26 8.68 9.89
N VAL A 52 8.59 9.67 9.09
CA VAL A 52 8.60 9.53 7.63
C VAL A 52 9.59 8.46 7.19
N ASP A 53 10.78 8.46 7.77
CA ASP A 53 11.80 7.49 7.38
C ASP A 53 11.40 6.07 7.75
N GLY A 54 10.80 5.91 8.91
CA GLY A 54 10.33 4.60 9.35
C GLY A 54 9.20 4.10 8.46
N LEU A 55 8.27 4.98 8.13
CA LEU A 55 7.17 4.61 7.24
C LEU A 55 7.69 4.21 5.87
N ALA A 56 8.63 4.97 5.33
CA ALA A 56 9.21 4.66 4.01
C ALA A 56 9.91 3.31 4.01
N ALA A 57 10.67 3.02 5.07
CA ALA A 57 11.37 1.75 5.17
C ALA A 57 10.40 0.57 5.27
N LEU A 58 9.35 0.73 6.05
CA LEU A 58 8.36 -0.34 6.21
C LEU A 58 7.56 -0.56 4.93
N ALA A 59 7.19 0.51 4.25
CA ALA A 59 6.48 0.40 2.98
C ALA A 59 7.34 -0.30 1.93
N ALA A 60 8.62 0.05 1.85
CA ALA A 60 9.53 -0.56 0.90
C ALA A 60 9.73 -2.04 1.21
N TRP A 61 9.89 -2.37 2.48
CA TRP A 61 10.11 -3.76 2.89
C TRP A 61 8.89 -4.63 2.57
N SER A 62 7.69 -4.11 2.84
CA SER A 62 6.46 -4.88 2.75
C SER A 62 5.81 -4.86 1.37
N GLY A 63 6.15 -3.88 0.55
CA GLY A 63 5.44 -3.66 -0.70
C GLY A 63 4.10 -3.00 -0.53
N LEU A 64 3.74 -2.60 0.69
CA LEU A 64 2.47 -1.91 0.94
C LEU A 64 2.55 -0.47 0.46
N ASN A 65 1.41 0.05 0.09
CA ASN A 65 1.29 1.44 -0.33
C ASN A 65 0.73 2.24 0.84
N ALA A 66 1.52 3.16 1.36
CA ALA A 66 1.12 3.96 2.52
C ALA A 66 -0.15 4.75 2.26
N ASP A 67 -0.38 5.15 1.02
CA ASP A 67 -1.59 5.90 0.66
C ASP A 67 -2.87 5.15 0.99
N ASP A 68 -2.82 3.83 0.96
CA ASP A 68 -4.01 3.03 1.25
C ASP A 68 -4.44 3.13 2.71
N TYR A 69 -3.59 3.70 3.55
CA TYR A 69 -3.83 3.77 4.99
C TYR A 69 -4.05 5.19 5.47
N VAL A 70 -4.26 6.12 4.55
CA VAL A 70 -4.64 7.49 4.89
C VAL A 70 -6.14 7.58 4.95
N ARG A 71 -6.67 8.09 6.05
CA ARG A 71 -8.11 8.18 6.29
C ARG A 71 -8.50 9.64 6.41
N GLY A 72 -9.73 9.93 6.09
CA GLY A 72 -10.32 11.24 6.35
C GLY A 72 -9.78 12.39 5.54
N ALA A 73 -8.94 12.12 4.56
CA ALA A 73 -8.31 13.17 3.76
C ALA A 73 -9.14 13.59 2.57
N GLY A 74 -10.40 13.24 2.57
CA GLY A 74 -11.25 13.48 1.42
C GLY A 74 -11.21 12.26 0.51
N ARG A 75 -12.16 12.24 -0.36
CA ARG A 75 -12.32 11.09 -1.23
C ARG A 75 -11.30 11.11 -2.34
N ARG A 76 -10.72 9.99 -2.58
CA ARG A 76 -9.84 9.81 -3.71
C ARG A 76 -10.60 9.01 -4.77
N PRO A 77 -11.05 9.68 -5.82
CA PRO A 77 -11.93 9.02 -6.79
C PRO A 77 -11.28 7.81 -7.44
N GLU A 78 -9.99 7.84 -7.57
CA GLU A 78 -9.29 6.78 -8.28
C GLU A 78 -8.66 5.76 -7.36
N SER A 79 -9.20 5.58 -6.19
CA SER A 79 -8.67 4.53 -5.32
C SER A 79 -9.09 3.15 -5.77
N GLU A 80 -9.73 3.05 -6.93
CA GLU A 80 -10.16 1.76 -7.45
C GLU A 80 -8.98 0.93 -7.93
N PRO A 81 -9.12 -0.38 -7.80
CA PRO A 81 -8.06 -1.30 -8.24
C PRO A 81 -7.67 -1.13 -9.69
N LEU A 82 -8.62 -0.80 -10.56
CA LEU A 82 -8.32 -0.65 -11.98
C LEU A 82 -7.31 0.47 -12.22
N ALA A 83 -7.49 1.61 -11.54
CA ALA A 83 -6.55 2.72 -11.70
C ALA A 83 -5.16 2.34 -11.22
N LYS A 84 -5.06 1.57 -10.16
CA LYS A 84 -3.77 1.11 -9.66
C LYS A 84 -3.08 0.17 -10.63
N ILE A 85 -3.84 -0.73 -11.22
CA ILE A 85 -3.29 -1.66 -12.22
C ILE A 85 -2.74 -0.87 -13.40
N THR A 86 -3.48 0.11 -13.88
CA THR A 86 -3.04 0.95 -15.01
C THR A 86 -1.72 1.65 -14.68
N THR A 87 -1.62 2.20 -13.48
CA THR A 87 -0.41 2.89 -13.06
C THR A 87 0.78 1.95 -13.03
N TYR A 88 0.61 0.75 -12.49
CA TYR A 88 1.69 -0.22 -12.41
C TYR A 88 2.14 -0.66 -13.81
N LEU A 89 1.20 -0.86 -14.73
CA LEU A 89 1.57 -1.24 -16.08
C LEU A 89 2.40 -0.17 -16.77
N ARG A 90 2.03 1.08 -16.58
CA ARG A 90 2.76 2.19 -17.22
C ARG A 90 4.14 2.40 -16.63
N SER A 91 4.35 1.94 -15.40
CA SER A 91 5.65 2.05 -14.75
C SER A 91 6.53 0.84 -14.99
N ASP A 92 6.03 -0.19 -15.64
CA ASP A 92 6.77 -1.43 -15.81
C ASP A 92 7.83 -1.25 -16.90
N ARG A 93 9.07 -1.46 -16.51
CA ARG A 93 10.20 -1.29 -17.43
C ARG A 93 10.23 -2.35 -18.54
N ASN A 94 9.55 -3.46 -18.34
CA ASN A 94 9.50 -4.53 -19.32
C ASN A 94 8.49 -4.27 -20.42
N LEU A 95 7.70 -3.20 -20.30
CA LEU A 95 6.68 -2.88 -21.28
C LEU A 95 6.99 -1.56 -21.95
N SER A 96 6.90 -1.53 -23.28
CA SER A 96 6.93 -0.27 -23.99
C SER A 96 5.64 0.49 -23.70
N PRO A 97 5.60 1.82 -23.92
CA PRO A 97 4.34 2.55 -23.75
C PRO A 97 3.20 1.99 -24.55
N GLU A 98 3.50 1.51 -25.77
CA GLU A 98 2.47 0.91 -26.62
C GLU A 98 1.96 -0.40 -26.05
N ALA A 99 2.87 -1.23 -25.53
CA ALA A 99 2.46 -2.50 -24.93
C ALA A 99 1.64 -2.28 -23.67
N ALA A 100 2.05 -1.32 -22.84
CA ALA A 100 1.29 -1.00 -21.64
C ALA A 100 -0.11 -0.51 -21.98
N SER A 101 -0.23 0.32 -23.02
CA SER A 101 -1.53 0.82 -23.46
C SER A 101 -2.41 -0.31 -23.97
N ALA A 102 -1.84 -1.24 -24.73
CA ALA A 102 -2.60 -2.38 -25.26
C ALA A 102 -3.12 -3.26 -24.14
N LEU A 103 -2.28 -3.55 -23.13
CA LEU A 103 -2.71 -4.32 -21.99
C LEU A 103 -3.79 -3.59 -21.19
N ASP A 104 -3.63 -2.28 -21.04
CA ASP A 104 -4.60 -1.48 -20.32
C ASP A 104 -5.98 -1.56 -20.96
N GLU A 105 -6.04 -1.52 -22.28
CA GLU A 105 -7.31 -1.63 -23.01
C GLU A 105 -7.98 -2.98 -22.75
N VAL A 106 -7.20 -4.05 -22.79
CA VAL A 106 -7.75 -5.39 -22.56
C VAL A 106 -8.27 -5.52 -21.13
N ILE A 107 -7.51 -5.02 -20.17
CA ILE A 107 -7.89 -5.09 -18.77
C ILE A 107 -9.16 -4.28 -18.51
N LYS A 108 -9.24 -3.09 -19.06
CA LYS A 108 -10.42 -2.23 -18.89
C LYS A 108 -11.67 -2.86 -19.48
N ALA A 109 -11.55 -3.39 -20.70
CA ALA A 109 -12.68 -4.02 -21.36
C ALA A 109 -13.19 -5.22 -20.59
N THR A 110 -12.27 -6.05 -20.11
CA THR A 110 -12.63 -7.23 -19.35
C THR A 110 -13.24 -6.85 -18.00
N TYR A 111 -12.64 -5.85 -17.35
CA TYR A 111 -13.13 -5.37 -16.06
C TYR A 111 -14.58 -4.89 -16.17
N GLU A 112 -14.87 -4.09 -17.20
CA GLU A 112 -16.22 -3.56 -17.38
C GLU A 112 -17.26 -4.66 -17.63
N ARG A 113 -16.86 -5.72 -18.27
CA ARG A 113 -17.76 -6.84 -18.52
C ARG A 113 -18.04 -7.65 -17.28
N LEU A 114 -17.06 -7.76 -16.40
CA LEU A 114 -17.13 -8.67 -15.26
C LEU A 114 -17.52 -8.01 -13.96
N ARG A 115 -17.45 -6.70 -13.87
CA ARG A 115 -17.75 -6.04 -12.59
C ARG A 115 -19.21 -6.18 -12.24
N ARG A 116 -19.47 -6.16 -10.95
CA ARG A 116 -20.85 -6.26 -10.47
C ARG A 116 -21.62 -4.99 -10.76
N LYS A 117 -22.88 -5.13 -11.02
CA LYS A 117 -23.72 -4.01 -11.39
C LYS A 117 -24.75 -3.63 -10.34
N ASP A 118 -24.69 -4.19 -9.19
CA ASP A 118 -25.66 -3.84 -8.12
C ASP A 118 -25.14 -2.76 -7.20
#